data_260544a02dc874976e752a0885a87fa7
#
_entry.id   260544a02dc874976e752a0885a87fa7
#
_cell.length_a   1.000
_cell.length_b   1.000
_cell.length_c   1.000
_cell.angle_alpha   90.00
_cell.angle_beta   90.00
_cell.angle_gamma   90.00
#
_symmetry.space_group_name_H-M   'P 1'
#
loop_
_entity.id
_entity.type
_entity.pdbx_description
1 polymer ?
#
loop_
_entity_poly.entity_id
_entity_poly.type
_entity_poly.pdbx_seq_one_letter_code
_entity_poly.pdbx_strand_id
1 'polypeptide(L)'
;MRGTEHLELCRLIALLFLSFLLNGFAYSQRYPNHEVNKLLDVGIEYVLNQNYELARLKFRLLDKKYPQLPFGKIYLAVVDITKAFDYGEEIKSEAISESLDEALELSEKLLKNNPIDIWNHYFVALSKGYKSYLKVLNDEWISAISSGLSSVNYFEDCLEMDSTFYESYVALGTYKFWKSRKLEFLEWLPFFDDESEKGIEYLELALAKTSYNRNLAVVSLIWIYIESKNFYRAIAIAENELKKNPINRTLKWALARAYEDVDLRKAIQIYDDLLNSYKSIPDQNHFQEITLKHIIAQQYVKIGEKREALRLCDEILTDNRLTEVVRDKLSDRIKRVRKMNKELIE
;
A
#
# COMPACT_ATOMS: atom_id res chain seq x y z
N MET A 1 22.13 -56.36 23.86
CA MET A 1 22.42 -55.22 22.99
C MET A 1 21.35 -54.89 21.93
N ARG A 2 20.38 -55.75 21.60
CA ARG A 2 19.31 -55.43 20.61
C ARG A 2 18.10 -54.68 21.12
N GLY A 3 17.95 -54.52 22.43
CA GLY A 3 16.77 -53.84 23.02
C GLY A 3 16.87 -52.30 23.16
N THR A 4 18.08 -51.78 23.22
CA THR A 4 18.33 -50.34 23.40
C THR A 4 18.25 -49.58 22.08
N GLU A 5 18.63 -50.20 20.97
CA GLU A 5 18.56 -49.57 19.60
C GLU A 5 17.10 -49.41 19.15
N HIS A 6 16.21 -50.34 19.47
CA HIS A 6 14.78 -50.21 19.17
C HIS A 6 14.09 -49.06 19.95
N LEU A 7 14.50 -48.83 21.19
CA LEU A 7 13.96 -47.75 22.02
C LEU A 7 14.43 -46.36 21.51
N GLU A 8 15.66 -46.27 21.09
CA GLU A 8 16.22 -45.04 20.50
C GLU A 8 15.55 -44.69 19.15
N LEU A 9 15.34 -45.73 18.31
CA LEU A 9 14.63 -45.54 17.04
C LEU A 9 13.18 -45.12 17.22
N CYS A 10 12.48 -45.70 18.17
CA CYS A 10 11.11 -45.27 18.51
C CYS A 10 11.03 -43.85 19.10
N ARG A 11 12.03 -43.45 19.90
CA ARG A 11 12.16 -42.04 20.36
C ARG A 11 12.44 -41.08 19.25
N LEU A 12 13.33 -41.42 18.31
CA LEU A 12 13.60 -40.58 17.14
C LEU A 12 12.38 -40.46 16.22
N ILE A 13 11.64 -41.52 15.99
CA ILE A 13 10.39 -41.48 15.21
C ILE A 13 9.31 -40.67 15.94
N ALA A 14 9.18 -40.79 17.25
CA ALA A 14 8.25 -40.00 18.04
C ALA A 14 8.62 -38.51 18.05
N LEU A 15 9.90 -38.14 18.10
CA LEU A 15 10.39 -36.75 17.98
C LEU A 15 10.19 -36.20 16.57
N LEU A 16 10.38 -37.00 15.52
CA LEU A 16 10.08 -36.62 14.14
C LEU A 16 8.57 -36.44 13.92
N PHE A 17 7.72 -37.30 14.47
CA PHE A 17 6.26 -37.12 14.44
C PHE A 17 5.81 -35.90 15.24
N LEU A 18 6.42 -35.65 16.40
CA LEU A 18 6.13 -34.44 17.21
C LEU A 18 6.59 -33.17 16.51
N SER A 19 7.71 -33.18 15.80
CA SER A 19 8.17 -32.05 14.98
C SER A 19 7.28 -31.81 13.74
N PHE A 20 6.67 -32.86 13.19
CA PHE A 20 5.68 -32.75 12.12
C PHE A 20 4.33 -32.20 12.60
N LEU A 21 3.97 -32.48 13.85
CA LEU A 21 2.75 -31.91 14.49
C LEU A 21 2.96 -30.48 14.98
N LEU A 22 4.22 -30.06 15.23
CA LEU A 22 4.59 -28.68 15.60
C LEU A 22 4.85 -27.79 14.39
N ASN A 23 5.04 -28.35 13.19
CA ASN A 23 4.93 -27.61 11.95
C ASN A 23 3.44 -27.44 11.60
N GLY A 24 2.67 -26.82 12.51
CA GLY A 24 1.39 -26.26 12.16
C GLY A 24 1.61 -25.39 10.95
N PHE A 25 1.07 -25.78 9.81
CA PHE A 25 0.95 -24.91 8.66
C PHE A 25 0.31 -23.63 9.18
N ALA A 26 1.10 -22.58 9.36
CA ALA A 26 0.59 -21.27 9.68
C ALA A 26 -0.20 -20.81 8.45
N TYR A 27 -1.42 -21.28 8.32
CA TYR A 27 -2.36 -20.76 7.35
C TYR A 27 -2.62 -19.32 7.74
N SER A 28 -2.46 -18.43 6.78
CA SER A 28 -2.98 -17.07 6.90
C SER A 28 -4.43 -17.15 7.39
N GLN A 29 -4.74 -16.43 8.48
CA GLN A 29 -6.10 -16.39 8.99
C GLN A 29 -7.00 -15.69 7.97
N ARG A 30 -7.95 -16.42 7.44
CA ARG A 30 -8.97 -15.90 6.53
C ARG A 30 -10.30 -15.75 7.26
N TYR A 31 -11.11 -14.82 6.83
CA TYR A 31 -12.46 -14.67 7.36
C TYR A 31 -13.22 -16.02 7.25
N PRO A 32 -13.96 -16.45 8.27
CA PRO A 32 -14.58 -17.79 8.33
C PRO A 32 -15.82 -17.91 7.40
N ASN A 33 -15.73 -17.40 6.17
CA ASN A 33 -16.73 -17.54 5.12
C ASN A 33 -16.06 -17.59 3.75
N HIS A 34 -16.13 -18.74 3.10
CA HIS A 34 -15.46 -19.02 1.83
C HIS A 34 -15.90 -18.08 0.71
N GLU A 35 -17.19 -17.71 0.64
CA GLU A 35 -17.69 -16.85 -0.43
C GLU A 35 -17.26 -15.39 -0.23
N VAL A 36 -17.26 -14.91 1.02
CA VAL A 36 -16.67 -13.60 1.37
C VAL A 36 -15.21 -13.55 0.93
N ASN A 37 -14.44 -14.59 1.25
CA ASN A 37 -13.04 -14.71 0.83
C ASN A 37 -12.88 -14.63 -0.69
N LYS A 38 -13.70 -15.38 -1.43
CA LYS A 38 -13.67 -15.37 -2.91
C LYS A 38 -13.98 -14.00 -3.49
N LEU A 39 -14.94 -13.28 -2.92
CA LEU A 39 -15.30 -11.94 -3.39
C LEU A 39 -14.19 -10.92 -3.07
N LEU A 40 -13.57 -11.04 -1.88
CA LEU A 40 -12.42 -10.22 -1.49
C LEU A 40 -11.22 -10.45 -2.41
N ASP A 41 -10.81 -11.71 -2.60
CA ASP A 41 -9.67 -12.07 -3.46
C ASP A 41 -9.82 -11.52 -4.87
N VAL A 42 -10.98 -11.78 -5.50
CA VAL A 42 -11.24 -11.33 -6.88
C VAL A 42 -11.32 -9.80 -6.95
N GLY A 43 -11.93 -9.15 -5.95
CA GLY A 43 -12.00 -7.70 -5.90
C GLY A 43 -10.62 -7.06 -5.74
N ILE A 44 -9.79 -7.60 -4.84
CA ILE A 44 -8.41 -7.15 -4.62
C ILE A 44 -7.56 -7.37 -5.90
N GLU A 45 -7.67 -8.54 -6.53
CA GLU A 45 -6.98 -8.81 -7.80
C GLU A 45 -7.35 -7.79 -8.88
N TYR A 46 -8.62 -7.41 -9.00
CA TYR A 46 -9.02 -6.36 -9.94
C TYR A 46 -8.40 -5.00 -9.60
N VAL A 47 -8.29 -4.63 -8.31
CA VAL A 47 -7.58 -3.39 -7.91
C VAL A 47 -6.12 -3.43 -8.35
N LEU A 48 -5.43 -4.55 -8.10
CA LEU A 48 -4.02 -4.74 -8.46
C LEU A 48 -3.77 -4.67 -9.98
N ASN A 49 -4.77 -5.09 -10.76
CA ASN A 49 -4.76 -5.02 -12.23
C ASN A 49 -5.35 -3.72 -12.78
N GLN A 50 -5.59 -2.71 -11.92
CA GLN A 50 -6.20 -1.42 -12.25
C GLN A 50 -7.57 -1.52 -12.95
N ASN A 51 -8.30 -2.62 -12.75
CA ASN A 51 -9.66 -2.83 -13.22
C ASN A 51 -10.67 -2.33 -12.17
N TYR A 52 -10.60 -1.03 -11.86
CA TYR A 52 -11.35 -0.42 -10.75
C TYR A 52 -12.87 -0.61 -10.85
N GLU A 53 -13.44 -0.57 -12.05
CA GLU A 53 -14.88 -0.78 -12.23
C GLU A 53 -15.31 -2.22 -11.92
N LEU A 54 -14.49 -3.22 -12.30
CA LEU A 54 -14.74 -4.62 -11.94
C LEU A 54 -14.54 -4.86 -10.45
N ALA A 55 -13.52 -4.23 -9.84
CA ALA A 55 -13.31 -4.27 -8.40
C ALA A 55 -14.54 -3.71 -7.66
N ARG A 56 -15.03 -2.54 -8.07
CA ARG A 56 -16.23 -1.90 -7.52
C ARG A 56 -17.46 -2.81 -7.63
N LEU A 57 -17.67 -3.46 -8.76
CA LEU A 57 -18.76 -4.41 -8.92
C LEU A 57 -18.66 -5.59 -7.95
N LYS A 58 -17.46 -6.12 -7.70
CA LYS A 58 -17.25 -7.21 -6.74
C LYS A 58 -17.52 -6.78 -5.30
N PHE A 59 -17.03 -5.60 -4.90
CA PHE A 59 -17.27 -5.13 -3.54
C PHE A 59 -18.70 -4.64 -3.31
N ARG A 60 -19.39 -4.11 -4.31
CA ARG A 60 -20.85 -3.89 -4.25
C ARG A 60 -21.64 -5.20 -4.10
N LEU A 61 -21.21 -6.26 -4.80
CA LEU A 61 -21.83 -7.57 -4.64
C LEU A 61 -21.59 -8.12 -3.23
N LEU A 62 -20.38 -7.93 -2.68
CA LEU A 62 -20.05 -8.30 -1.30
C LEU A 62 -20.92 -7.55 -0.31
N ASP A 63 -21.04 -6.22 -0.44
CA ASP A 63 -21.86 -5.38 0.44
C ASP A 63 -23.36 -5.77 0.36
N LYS A 64 -23.87 -5.98 -0.84
CA LYS A 64 -25.27 -6.38 -1.06
C LYS A 64 -25.59 -7.76 -0.48
N LYS A 65 -24.65 -8.72 -0.58
CA LYS A 65 -24.87 -10.10 -0.16
C LYS A 65 -24.63 -10.31 1.32
N TYR A 66 -23.74 -9.53 1.90
CA TYR A 66 -23.33 -9.57 3.31
C TYR A 66 -23.41 -8.18 3.95
N PRO A 67 -24.60 -7.55 3.97
CA PRO A 67 -24.75 -6.16 4.44
C PRO A 67 -24.44 -5.99 5.94
N GLN A 68 -24.37 -7.12 6.69
CA GLN A 68 -23.95 -7.14 8.09
C GLN A 68 -22.43 -7.09 8.29
N LEU A 69 -21.63 -7.19 7.20
CA LEU A 69 -20.18 -7.13 7.25
C LEU A 69 -19.65 -5.80 6.68
N PRO A 70 -18.69 -5.14 7.32
CA PRO A 70 -18.17 -3.86 6.86
C PRO A 70 -17.22 -3.97 5.65
N PHE A 71 -16.78 -5.18 5.26
CA PHE A 71 -15.82 -5.39 4.18
C PHE A 71 -16.22 -4.69 2.87
N GLY A 72 -17.47 -4.84 2.43
CA GLY A 72 -17.93 -4.26 1.17
C GLY A 72 -17.73 -2.74 1.14
N LYS A 73 -18.16 -2.07 2.21
CA LYS A 73 -18.06 -0.61 2.37
C LYS A 73 -16.61 -0.13 2.46
N ILE A 74 -15.78 -0.81 3.27
CA ILE A 74 -14.35 -0.50 3.41
C ILE A 74 -13.64 -0.61 2.06
N TYR A 75 -13.82 -1.74 1.35
CA TYR A 75 -13.12 -1.95 0.09
C TYR A 75 -13.66 -1.09 -1.07
N LEU A 76 -14.92 -0.66 -1.04
CA LEU A 76 -15.43 0.35 -1.96
C LEU A 76 -14.69 1.69 -1.78
N ALA A 77 -14.52 2.14 -0.54
CA ALA A 77 -13.71 3.31 -0.23
C ALA A 77 -12.24 3.15 -0.70
N VAL A 78 -11.65 1.98 -0.48
CA VAL A 78 -10.28 1.66 -0.95
C VAL A 78 -10.16 1.75 -2.47
N VAL A 79 -11.14 1.22 -3.22
CA VAL A 79 -11.16 1.32 -4.70
C VAL A 79 -11.18 2.77 -5.15
N ASP A 80 -12.04 3.59 -4.53
CA ASP A 80 -12.20 5.00 -4.91
C ASP A 80 -10.96 5.82 -4.63
N ILE A 81 -10.34 5.63 -3.48
CA ILE A 81 -9.08 6.26 -3.11
C ILE A 81 -7.96 5.82 -4.08
N THR A 82 -7.83 4.50 -4.31
CA THR A 82 -6.76 3.96 -5.16
C THR A 82 -6.89 4.43 -6.60
N LYS A 83 -8.11 4.44 -7.16
CA LYS A 83 -8.38 4.96 -8.50
C LYS A 83 -8.04 6.44 -8.61
N ALA A 84 -8.45 7.26 -7.63
CA ALA A 84 -8.19 8.68 -7.64
C ALA A 84 -6.67 8.97 -7.63
N PHE A 85 -5.90 8.25 -6.83
CA PHE A 85 -4.44 8.36 -6.85
C PHE A 85 -3.81 7.90 -8.16
N ASP A 86 -4.22 6.74 -8.66
CA ASP A 86 -3.67 6.20 -9.91
C ASP A 86 -3.92 7.15 -11.09
N TYR A 87 -5.11 7.73 -11.18
CA TYR A 87 -5.46 8.60 -12.31
C TYR A 87 -5.15 10.10 -12.07
N GLY A 88 -4.75 10.48 -10.86
CA GLY A 88 -4.60 11.90 -10.48
C GLY A 88 -5.94 12.64 -10.45
N GLU A 89 -7.03 11.92 -10.19
CA GLU A 89 -8.38 12.47 -10.05
C GLU A 89 -8.55 13.16 -8.69
N GLU A 90 -9.64 13.90 -8.54
CA GLU A 90 -10.04 14.44 -7.26
C GLU A 90 -10.66 13.34 -6.39
N ILE A 91 -10.26 13.31 -5.12
CA ILE A 91 -10.83 12.38 -4.16
C ILE A 91 -12.21 12.89 -3.76
N LYS A 92 -13.25 12.10 -4.03
CA LYS A 92 -14.64 12.39 -3.63
C LYS A 92 -14.81 12.10 -2.14
N SER A 93 -14.22 12.95 -1.31
CA SER A 93 -14.06 12.73 0.14
C SER A 93 -15.40 12.51 0.86
N GLU A 94 -16.47 13.18 0.46
CA GLU A 94 -17.80 13.04 1.08
C GLU A 94 -18.37 11.62 0.93
N ALA A 95 -18.47 11.11 -0.30
CA ALA A 95 -18.99 9.75 -0.55
C ALA A 95 -18.12 8.65 0.08
N ILE A 96 -16.79 8.85 0.09
CA ILE A 96 -15.85 7.93 0.73
C ILE A 96 -16.04 7.98 2.26
N SER A 97 -16.21 9.20 2.83
CA SER A 97 -16.46 9.37 4.27
C SER A 97 -17.75 8.69 4.70
N GLU A 98 -18.85 8.87 3.98
CA GLU A 98 -20.13 8.21 4.25
C GLU A 98 -19.97 6.68 4.29
N SER A 99 -19.32 6.10 3.27
CA SER A 99 -19.08 4.65 3.22
C SER A 99 -18.25 4.16 4.40
N LEU A 100 -17.22 4.92 4.82
CA LEU A 100 -16.38 4.58 5.97
C LEU A 100 -17.10 4.84 7.31
N ASP A 101 -17.99 5.80 7.40
CA ASP A 101 -18.82 6.06 8.59
C ASP A 101 -19.79 4.91 8.83
N GLU A 102 -20.50 4.47 7.77
CA GLU A 102 -21.37 3.29 7.83
C GLU A 102 -20.57 2.02 8.19
N ALA A 103 -19.35 1.84 7.60
CA ALA A 103 -18.50 0.72 7.94
C ALA A 103 -18.08 0.73 9.40
N LEU A 104 -17.74 1.91 9.95
CA LEU A 104 -17.34 2.05 11.36
C LEU A 104 -18.51 1.78 12.30
N GLU A 105 -19.68 2.34 12.05
CA GLU A 105 -20.88 2.10 12.86
C GLU A 105 -21.22 0.60 12.93
N LEU A 106 -21.19 -0.06 11.75
CA LEU A 106 -21.41 -1.50 11.66
C LEU A 106 -20.36 -2.29 12.42
N SER A 107 -19.08 -1.92 12.30
CA SER A 107 -17.97 -2.56 13.00
C SER A 107 -18.09 -2.44 14.51
N GLU A 108 -18.41 -1.25 15.02
CA GLU A 108 -18.59 -0.99 16.46
C GLU A 108 -19.81 -1.76 17.02
N LYS A 109 -20.88 -1.89 16.23
CA LYS A 109 -22.04 -2.73 16.59
C LYS A 109 -21.67 -4.20 16.69
N LEU A 110 -20.89 -4.72 15.73
CA LEU A 110 -20.41 -6.10 15.73
C LEU A 110 -19.52 -6.36 16.96
N LEU A 111 -18.58 -5.46 17.23
CA LEU A 111 -17.69 -5.54 18.37
C LEU A 111 -18.46 -5.52 19.71
N LYS A 112 -19.45 -4.64 19.85
CA LYS A 112 -20.30 -4.57 21.04
C LYS A 112 -21.08 -5.88 21.26
N ASN A 113 -21.55 -6.51 20.18
CA ASN A 113 -22.33 -7.73 20.26
C ASN A 113 -21.47 -8.98 20.53
N ASN A 114 -20.25 -9.01 20.03
CA ASN A 114 -19.32 -10.12 20.21
C ASN A 114 -17.86 -9.59 20.35
N PRO A 115 -17.45 -9.17 21.55
CA PRO A 115 -16.12 -8.58 21.77
C PRO A 115 -14.98 -9.61 21.78
N ILE A 116 -15.28 -10.91 21.76
CA ILE A 116 -14.26 -11.97 21.69
C ILE A 116 -13.92 -12.41 20.27
N ASP A 117 -14.59 -11.86 19.26
CA ASP A 117 -14.30 -12.16 17.86
C ASP A 117 -13.23 -11.19 17.34
N ILE A 118 -12.08 -11.70 17.02
CA ILE A 118 -10.93 -10.94 16.53
C ILE A 118 -11.25 -10.12 15.25
N TRP A 119 -12.12 -10.65 14.39
CA TRP A 119 -12.53 -9.94 13.18
C TRP A 119 -13.31 -8.66 13.46
N ASN A 120 -14.03 -8.60 14.57
CA ASN A 120 -14.77 -7.41 14.98
C ASN A 120 -13.81 -6.28 15.41
N HIS A 121 -12.73 -6.61 16.14
CA HIS A 121 -11.65 -5.67 16.43
C HIS A 121 -10.96 -5.20 15.15
N TYR A 122 -10.63 -6.13 14.26
CA TYR A 122 -10.01 -5.85 12.98
C TYR A 122 -10.86 -4.92 12.09
N PHE A 123 -12.18 -5.10 12.05
CA PHE A 123 -13.09 -4.23 11.31
C PHE A 123 -13.09 -2.79 11.84
N VAL A 124 -13.11 -2.62 13.17
CA VAL A 124 -13.01 -1.29 13.79
C VAL A 124 -11.65 -0.66 13.47
N ALA A 125 -10.57 -1.45 13.59
CA ALA A 125 -9.22 -1.01 13.24
C ALA A 125 -9.12 -0.51 11.80
N LEU A 126 -9.58 -1.29 10.82
CA LEU A 126 -9.59 -0.92 9.41
C LEU A 126 -10.41 0.33 9.14
N SER A 127 -11.65 0.38 9.65
CA SER A 127 -12.55 1.52 9.43
C SER A 127 -11.95 2.82 9.96
N LYS A 128 -11.41 2.80 11.20
CA LYS A 128 -10.73 3.95 11.81
C LYS A 128 -9.45 4.33 11.05
N GLY A 129 -8.68 3.33 10.59
CA GLY A 129 -7.45 3.55 9.83
C GLY A 129 -7.71 4.25 8.49
N TYR A 130 -8.67 3.78 7.71
CA TYR A 130 -9.03 4.43 6.44
C TYR A 130 -9.68 5.80 6.64
N LYS A 131 -10.48 5.99 7.70
CA LYS A 131 -10.98 7.33 8.07
C LYS A 131 -9.85 8.28 8.44
N SER A 132 -8.86 7.82 9.22
CA SER A 132 -7.66 8.60 9.52
C SER A 132 -6.92 8.98 8.24
N TYR A 133 -6.74 8.04 7.32
CA TYR A 133 -6.09 8.29 6.04
C TYR A 133 -6.85 9.32 5.19
N LEU A 134 -8.18 9.22 5.09
CA LEU A 134 -9.01 10.21 4.39
C LEU A 134 -8.87 11.61 5.00
N LYS A 135 -8.81 11.72 6.32
CA LYS A 135 -8.57 12.99 7.03
C LYS A 135 -7.21 13.59 6.69
N VAL A 136 -6.16 12.77 6.62
CA VAL A 136 -4.84 13.23 6.14
C VAL A 136 -4.92 13.80 4.74
N LEU A 137 -5.67 13.17 3.84
CA LEU A 137 -5.85 13.63 2.46
C LEU A 137 -6.64 14.94 2.36
N ASN A 138 -7.43 15.26 3.38
CA ASN A 138 -8.19 16.49 3.51
C ASN A 138 -7.50 17.56 4.37
N ASP A 139 -6.20 17.38 4.70
CA ASP A 139 -5.42 18.27 5.57
C ASP A 139 -5.92 18.39 7.03
N GLU A 140 -6.73 17.44 7.48
CA GLU A 140 -7.31 17.38 8.84
C GLU A 140 -6.39 16.66 9.83
N TRP A 141 -5.13 17.09 9.97
CA TRP A 141 -4.06 16.38 10.67
C TRP A 141 -4.35 16.02 12.12
N ILE A 142 -4.97 16.95 12.90
CA ILE A 142 -5.23 16.73 14.35
C ILE A 142 -6.22 15.57 14.53
N SER A 143 -7.33 15.60 13.79
CA SER A 143 -8.36 14.57 13.88
C SER A 143 -7.90 13.24 13.27
N ALA A 144 -7.00 13.30 12.26
CA ALA A 144 -6.36 12.14 11.68
C ALA A 144 -5.49 11.40 12.70
N ILE A 145 -4.64 12.10 13.46
CA ILE A 145 -3.80 11.51 14.51
C ILE A 145 -4.64 10.75 15.53
N SER A 146 -5.70 11.36 16.07
CA SER A 146 -6.57 10.73 17.07
C SER A 146 -7.23 9.44 16.52
N SER A 147 -7.78 9.50 15.29
CA SER A 147 -8.39 8.33 14.64
C SER A 147 -7.35 7.25 14.34
N GLY A 148 -6.15 7.65 13.93
CA GLY A 148 -5.04 6.75 13.61
C GLY A 148 -4.54 6.00 14.85
N LEU A 149 -4.32 6.69 15.96
CA LEU A 149 -3.92 6.06 17.23
C LEU A 149 -4.99 5.09 17.74
N SER A 150 -6.28 5.45 17.63
CA SER A 150 -7.36 4.54 17.96
C SER A 150 -7.36 3.29 17.08
N SER A 151 -7.07 3.43 15.77
CA SER A 151 -6.92 2.28 14.86
C SER A 151 -5.77 1.37 15.28
N VAL A 152 -4.60 1.94 15.64
CA VAL A 152 -3.43 1.20 16.10
C VAL A 152 -3.78 0.34 17.32
N ASN A 153 -4.46 0.90 18.33
CA ASN A 153 -4.85 0.15 19.53
C ASN A 153 -5.71 -1.08 19.18
N TYR A 154 -6.68 -0.95 18.28
CA TYR A 154 -7.50 -2.10 17.86
C TYR A 154 -6.70 -3.14 17.05
N PHE A 155 -5.68 -2.74 16.29
CA PHE A 155 -4.77 -3.71 15.67
C PHE A 155 -3.90 -4.42 16.72
N GLU A 156 -3.48 -3.72 17.78
CA GLU A 156 -2.76 -4.30 18.92
C GLU A 156 -3.65 -5.27 19.68
N ASP A 157 -4.90 -4.93 19.97
CA ASP A 157 -5.90 -5.84 20.56
C ASP A 157 -6.00 -7.16 19.76
N CYS A 158 -6.01 -7.09 18.42
CA CYS A 158 -6.01 -8.30 17.61
C CYS A 158 -4.77 -9.18 17.87
N LEU A 159 -3.58 -8.59 18.02
CA LEU A 159 -2.36 -9.36 18.30
C LEU A 159 -2.30 -9.87 19.75
N GLU A 160 -2.92 -9.18 20.71
CA GLU A 160 -3.09 -9.66 22.08
C GLU A 160 -4.02 -10.87 22.14
N MET A 161 -5.10 -10.86 21.32
CA MET A 161 -6.03 -11.99 21.21
C MET A 161 -5.40 -13.19 20.50
N ASP A 162 -4.68 -12.95 19.41
CA ASP A 162 -3.97 -13.96 18.63
C ASP A 162 -2.75 -13.37 17.92
N SER A 163 -1.55 -13.65 18.42
CA SER A 163 -0.29 -13.19 17.85
C SER A 163 -0.03 -13.72 16.42
N THR A 164 -0.82 -14.67 15.93
CA THR A 164 -0.76 -15.16 14.54
C THR A 164 -1.75 -14.47 13.61
N PHE A 165 -2.45 -13.43 14.07
CA PHE A 165 -3.34 -12.63 13.24
C PHE A 165 -2.53 -11.66 12.35
N TYR A 166 -1.92 -12.20 11.31
CA TYR A 166 -0.94 -11.50 10.47
C TYR A 166 -1.49 -10.29 9.72
N GLU A 167 -2.79 -10.16 9.55
CA GLU A 167 -3.42 -8.99 8.91
C GLU A 167 -3.12 -7.68 9.67
N SER A 168 -3.01 -7.73 11.00
CA SER A 168 -2.69 -6.56 11.84
C SER A 168 -1.24 -6.09 11.70
N TYR A 169 -0.32 -6.99 11.38
CA TYR A 169 1.11 -6.66 11.26
C TYR A 169 1.41 -5.65 10.17
N VAL A 170 0.59 -5.60 9.09
CA VAL A 170 0.78 -4.62 8.00
C VAL A 170 0.61 -3.19 8.50
N ALA A 171 -0.48 -2.94 9.20
CA ALA A 171 -0.78 -1.61 9.74
C ALA A 171 0.22 -1.22 10.84
N LEU A 172 0.47 -2.14 11.78
CA LEU A 172 1.39 -1.89 12.90
C LEU A 172 2.84 -1.72 12.43
N GLY A 173 3.31 -2.52 11.47
CA GLY A 173 4.64 -2.41 10.92
C GLY A 173 4.84 -1.08 10.19
N THR A 174 3.87 -0.68 9.36
CA THR A 174 3.89 0.62 8.69
C THR A 174 3.87 1.77 9.70
N TYR A 175 3.01 1.71 10.72
CA TYR A 175 2.92 2.74 11.76
C TYR A 175 4.23 2.87 12.54
N LYS A 176 4.80 1.75 13.04
CA LYS A 176 6.04 1.75 13.85
C LYS A 176 7.20 2.37 13.08
N PHE A 177 7.38 1.98 11.82
CA PHE A 177 8.44 2.56 11.00
C PHE A 177 8.27 4.06 10.79
N TRP A 178 7.12 4.50 10.27
CA TRP A 178 6.92 5.91 9.94
C TRP A 178 6.82 6.81 11.16
N LYS A 179 6.29 6.32 12.29
CA LYS A 179 6.33 7.02 13.57
C LYS A 179 7.78 7.31 13.97
N SER A 180 8.63 6.29 13.99
CA SER A 180 10.05 6.43 14.36
C SER A 180 10.76 7.40 13.42
N ARG A 181 10.61 7.25 12.11
CA ARG A 181 11.23 8.15 11.12
C ARG A 181 10.75 9.60 11.22
N LYS A 182 9.48 9.83 11.48
CA LYS A 182 8.95 11.20 11.64
C LYS A 182 9.34 11.85 12.96
N LEU A 183 9.63 11.08 13.97
CA LEU A 183 10.03 11.52 15.31
C LEU A 183 11.54 11.38 15.57
N GLU A 184 12.35 11.05 14.58
CA GLU A 184 13.81 10.88 14.66
C GLU A 184 14.51 12.08 15.37
N PHE A 185 13.98 13.29 15.18
CA PHE A 185 14.49 14.48 15.86
C PHE A 185 14.31 14.46 17.40
N LEU A 186 13.58 13.49 17.95
CA LEU A 186 13.39 13.26 19.38
C LEU A 186 14.27 12.14 19.96
N GLU A 187 15.16 11.52 19.17
CA GLU A 187 16.03 10.41 19.60
C GLU A 187 16.91 10.74 20.81
N TRP A 188 17.18 12.01 21.04
CA TRP A 188 17.92 12.48 22.22
C TRP A 188 17.12 12.40 23.53
N LEU A 189 15.81 12.14 23.49
CA LEU A 189 14.97 11.99 24.67
C LEU A 189 15.07 10.55 25.22
N PRO A 190 15.23 10.38 26.55
CA PRO A 190 15.48 9.07 27.15
C PRO A 190 14.30 8.09 27.09
N PHE A 191 13.14 8.53 26.64
CA PHE A 191 11.90 7.73 26.45
C PHE A 191 11.47 7.64 24.99
N PHE A 192 12.32 8.07 24.06
CA PHE A 192 12.10 7.81 22.65
C PHE A 192 12.63 6.40 22.32
N ASP A 193 11.75 5.58 21.76
CA ASP A 193 12.10 4.24 21.31
C ASP A 193 11.98 4.18 19.78
N ASP A 194 13.09 3.92 19.11
CA ASP A 194 13.10 3.68 17.68
C ASP A 194 12.60 2.26 17.37
N GLU A 195 11.38 2.17 16.87
CA GLU A 195 10.75 0.92 16.47
C GLU A 195 10.87 0.63 14.96
N SER A 196 11.75 1.33 14.23
CA SER A 196 11.87 1.19 12.77
C SER A 196 12.18 -0.23 12.33
N GLU A 197 13.15 -0.89 12.97
CA GLU A 197 13.53 -2.28 12.65
C GLU A 197 12.37 -3.24 12.94
N LYS A 198 11.70 -3.09 14.07
CA LYS A 198 10.52 -3.87 14.42
C LYS A 198 9.38 -3.67 13.43
N GLY A 199 9.23 -2.45 12.92
CA GLY A 199 8.28 -2.14 11.85
C GLY A 199 8.56 -2.94 10.59
N ILE A 200 9.83 -3.03 10.18
CA ILE A 200 10.26 -3.84 9.02
C ILE A 200 10.01 -5.33 9.27
N GLU A 201 10.40 -5.85 10.43
CA GLU A 201 10.15 -7.26 10.81
C GLU A 201 8.66 -7.63 10.72
N TYR A 202 7.78 -6.76 11.21
CA TYR A 202 6.34 -6.95 11.15
C TYR A 202 5.84 -7.02 9.69
N LEU A 203 6.33 -6.15 8.82
CA LEU A 203 5.97 -6.16 7.41
C LEU A 203 6.54 -7.37 6.66
N GLU A 204 7.76 -7.81 6.96
CA GLU A 204 8.34 -9.03 6.39
C GLU A 204 7.54 -10.28 6.81
N LEU A 205 7.10 -10.33 8.08
CA LEU A 205 6.23 -11.39 8.57
C LEU A 205 4.88 -11.36 7.86
N ALA A 206 4.26 -10.19 7.73
CA ALA A 206 3.01 -10.00 7.02
C ALA A 206 3.13 -10.40 5.54
N LEU A 207 4.22 -10.01 4.87
CA LEU A 207 4.49 -10.40 3.48
C LEU A 207 4.47 -11.91 3.28
N ALA A 208 5.01 -12.67 4.23
CA ALA A 208 5.09 -14.12 4.17
C ALA A 208 3.79 -14.84 4.54
N LYS A 209 2.92 -14.23 5.34
CA LYS A 209 1.82 -14.92 6.05
C LYS A 209 0.42 -14.35 5.80
N THR A 210 0.27 -13.04 5.56
CA THR A 210 -1.05 -12.42 5.39
C THR A 210 -1.72 -12.80 4.06
N SER A 211 -3.05 -12.76 4.01
CA SER A 211 -3.83 -13.07 2.81
C SER A 211 -4.37 -11.83 2.09
N TYR A 212 -5.10 -10.94 2.78
CA TYR A 212 -5.76 -9.80 2.11
C TYR A 212 -4.82 -8.61 1.91
N ASN A 213 -3.98 -8.33 2.91
CA ASN A 213 -3.11 -7.16 2.94
C ASN A 213 -1.69 -7.44 2.45
N ARG A 214 -1.42 -8.63 1.87
CA ARG A 214 -0.08 -8.98 1.38
C ARG A 214 0.51 -7.93 0.42
N ASN A 215 -0.31 -7.44 -0.51
CA ASN A 215 0.16 -6.44 -1.47
C ASN A 215 0.43 -5.08 -0.82
N LEU A 216 -0.31 -4.73 0.22
CA LEU A 216 -0.03 -3.53 1.01
C LEU A 216 1.30 -3.68 1.77
N ALA A 217 1.61 -4.86 2.33
CA ALA A 217 2.91 -5.16 2.93
C ALA A 217 4.05 -5.02 1.91
N VAL A 218 3.87 -5.55 0.68
CA VAL A 218 4.83 -5.39 -0.43
C VAL A 218 5.13 -3.92 -0.69
N VAL A 219 4.10 -3.12 -0.94
CA VAL A 219 4.26 -1.70 -1.27
C VAL A 219 4.89 -0.93 -0.12
N SER A 220 4.43 -1.19 1.12
CA SER A 220 5.01 -0.56 2.32
C SER A 220 6.49 -0.88 2.47
N LEU A 221 6.90 -2.15 2.32
CA LEU A 221 8.32 -2.54 2.40
C LEU A 221 9.17 -1.88 1.32
N ILE A 222 8.68 -1.80 0.08
CA ILE A 222 9.44 -1.16 -0.99
C ILE A 222 9.71 0.31 -0.64
N TRP A 223 8.69 1.07 -0.22
CA TRP A 223 8.87 2.47 0.15
C TRP A 223 9.72 2.66 1.40
N ILE A 224 9.61 1.77 2.38
CA ILE A 224 10.45 1.77 3.59
C ILE A 224 11.91 1.52 3.22
N TYR A 225 12.19 0.56 2.34
CA TYR A 225 13.57 0.32 1.89
C TYR A 225 14.14 1.46 1.03
N ILE A 226 13.31 2.16 0.25
CA ILE A 226 13.72 3.37 -0.45
C ILE A 226 14.08 4.47 0.55
N GLU A 227 13.23 4.72 1.56
CA GLU A 227 13.47 5.69 2.62
C GLU A 227 14.74 5.38 3.43
N SER A 228 14.96 4.10 3.73
CA SER A 228 16.15 3.60 4.43
C SER A 228 17.38 3.48 3.51
N LYS A 229 17.31 3.95 2.26
CA LYS A 229 18.38 3.87 1.25
C LYS A 229 18.83 2.44 0.93
N ASN A 230 18.01 1.43 1.22
CA ASN A 230 18.26 0.04 0.88
C ASN A 230 17.65 -0.29 -0.49
N PHE A 231 18.09 0.44 -1.52
CA PHE A 231 17.51 0.41 -2.86
C PHE A 231 17.53 -0.98 -3.49
N TYR A 232 18.57 -1.77 -3.26
CA TYR A 232 18.65 -3.14 -3.83
C TYR A 232 17.57 -4.07 -3.29
N ARG A 233 17.23 -3.99 -1.99
CA ARG A 233 16.09 -4.74 -1.44
C ARG A 233 14.76 -4.26 -2.01
N ALA A 234 14.56 -2.95 -2.12
CA ALA A 234 13.37 -2.37 -2.74
C ALA A 234 13.19 -2.88 -4.18
N ILE A 235 14.25 -2.82 -4.99
CA ILE A 235 14.27 -3.31 -6.39
C ILE A 235 13.95 -4.80 -6.45
N ALA A 236 14.62 -5.63 -5.64
CA ALA A 236 14.41 -7.08 -5.65
C ALA A 236 12.96 -7.47 -5.36
N ILE A 237 12.32 -6.82 -4.37
CA ILE A 237 10.92 -7.07 -4.04
C ILE A 237 10.02 -6.61 -5.19
N ALA A 238 10.21 -5.39 -5.70
CA ALA A 238 9.37 -4.83 -6.76
C ALA A 238 9.46 -5.64 -8.05
N GLU A 239 10.66 -6.04 -8.48
CA GLU A 239 10.86 -6.86 -9.68
C GLU A 239 10.23 -8.25 -9.52
N ASN A 240 10.36 -8.87 -8.33
CA ASN A 240 9.76 -10.18 -8.09
C ASN A 240 8.23 -10.14 -8.14
N GLU A 241 7.60 -9.10 -7.61
CA GLU A 241 6.15 -8.95 -7.66
C GLU A 241 5.66 -8.53 -9.07
N LEU A 242 6.43 -7.74 -9.82
CA LEU A 242 6.12 -7.40 -11.20
C LEU A 242 6.19 -8.60 -12.15
N LYS A 243 6.97 -9.65 -11.85
CA LYS A 243 6.89 -10.92 -12.60
C LYS A 243 5.51 -11.57 -12.53
N LYS A 244 4.80 -11.40 -11.39
CA LYS A 244 3.45 -11.95 -11.18
C LYS A 244 2.38 -11.02 -11.76
N ASN A 245 2.61 -9.72 -11.70
CA ASN A 245 1.69 -8.70 -12.18
C ASN A 245 2.43 -7.57 -12.93
N PRO A 246 2.79 -7.81 -14.21
CA PRO A 246 3.65 -6.91 -14.98
C PRO A 246 2.99 -5.57 -15.34
N ILE A 247 1.67 -5.45 -15.22
CA ILE A 247 0.94 -4.22 -15.54
C ILE A 247 0.76 -3.29 -14.33
N ASN A 248 1.10 -3.74 -13.11
CA ASN A 248 0.85 -3.00 -11.88
C ASN A 248 1.63 -1.67 -11.84
N ARG A 249 0.93 -0.55 -12.05
CA ARG A 249 1.53 0.78 -12.07
C ARG A 249 2.12 1.19 -10.73
N THR A 250 1.47 0.84 -9.61
CA THR A 250 1.98 1.17 -8.27
C THR A 250 3.37 0.58 -8.02
N LEU A 251 3.57 -0.69 -8.42
CA LEU A 251 4.88 -1.34 -8.32
C LEU A 251 5.89 -0.74 -9.29
N LYS A 252 5.48 -0.39 -10.51
CA LYS A 252 6.37 0.29 -11.48
C LYS A 252 6.81 1.66 -10.98
N TRP A 253 5.91 2.45 -10.36
CA TRP A 253 6.26 3.71 -9.73
C TRP A 253 7.33 3.54 -8.64
N ALA A 254 7.12 2.59 -7.74
CA ALA A 254 8.06 2.31 -6.66
C ALA A 254 9.40 1.78 -7.20
N LEU A 255 9.38 0.90 -8.20
CA LEU A 255 10.58 0.37 -8.85
C LEU A 255 11.39 1.46 -9.54
N ALA A 256 10.73 2.33 -10.32
CA ALA A 256 11.40 3.44 -10.99
C ALA A 256 12.06 4.38 -9.97
N ARG A 257 11.34 4.70 -8.87
CA ARG A 257 11.89 5.53 -7.78
C ARG A 257 13.11 4.88 -7.12
N ALA A 258 13.08 3.56 -6.89
CA ALA A 258 14.22 2.84 -6.32
C ALA A 258 15.44 2.86 -7.25
N TYR A 259 15.24 2.82 -8.58
CA TYR A 259 16.32 2.90 -9.55
C TYR A 259 16.92 4.30 -9.71
N GLU A 260 16.24 5.38 -9.31
CA GLU A 260 16.77 6.75 -9.42
C GLU A 260 18.12 6.95 -8.70
N ASP A 261 18.39 6.18 -7.65
CA ASP A 261 19.63 6.25 -6.88
C ASP A 261 20.62 5.11 -7.20
N VAL A 262 20.27 4.22 -8.16
CA VAL A 262 21.10 3.04 -8.54
C VAL A 262 21.46 3.08 -10.01
N ASP A 263 20.47 3.29 -10.89
CA ASP A 263 20.62 3.33 -12.35
C ASP A 263 19.58 4.24 -12.99
N LEU A 264 19.99 5.48 -13.27
CA LEU A 264 19.12 6.51 -13.85
C LEU A 264 18.55 6.12 -15.21
N ARG A 265 19.30 5.37 -16.04
CA ARG A 265 18.80 4.95 -17.36
C ARG A 265 17.69 3.91 -17.21
N LYS A 266 17.84 3.00 -16.25
CA LYS A 266 16.81 2.03 -15.91
C LYS A 266 15.57 2.71 -15.34
N ALA A 267 15.75 3.71 -14.47
CA ALA A 267 14.65 4.52 -13.94
C ALA A 267 13.86 5.20 -15.06
N ILE A 268 14.55 5.85 -16.00
CA ILE A 268 13.93 6.49 -17.17
C ILE A 268 13.12 5.47 -17.97
N GLN A 269 13.68 4.31 -18.27
CA GLN A 269 12.99 3.26 -19.02
C GLN A 269 11.68 2.84 -18.36
N ILE A 270 11.68 2.66 -17.03
CA ILE A 270 10.47 2.25 -16.29
C ILE A 270 9.45 3.38 -16.25
N TYR A 271 9.91 4.64 -16.11
CA TYR A 271 9.02 5.81 -16.18
C TYR A 271 8.42 5.99 -17.58
N ASP A 272 9.14 5.70 -18.65
CA ASP A 272 8.62 5.71 -20.02
C ASP A 272 7.56 4.61 -20.22
N ASP A 273 7.78 3.42 -19.68
CA ASP A 273 6.79 2.34 -19.68
C ASP A 273 5.51 2.75 -18.93
N LEU A 274 5.65 3.43 -17.79
CA LEU A 274 4.53 4.00 -17.05
C LEU A 274 3.80 5.07 -17.88
N LEU A 275 4.53 6.01 -18.45
CA LEU A 275 4.00 7.08 -19.29
C LEU A 275 3.16 6.51 -20.44
N ASN A 276 3.66 5.48 -21.11
CA ASN A 276 2.95 4.79 -22.19
C ASN A 276 1.69 4.08 -21.67
N SER A 277 1.74 3.48 -20.48
CA SER A 277 0.57 2.85 -19.87
C SER A 277 -0.54 3.85 -19.54
N TYR A 278 -0.19 5.08 -19.10
CA TYR A 278 -1.19 6.13 -18.86
C TYR A 278 -1.73 6.70 -20.18
N LYS A 279 -0.89 6.90 -21.20
CA LYS A 279 -1.34 7.37 -22.51
C LYS A 279 -2.35 6.43 -23.18
N SER A 280 -2.33 5.15 -22.83
CA SER A 280 -3.27 4.15 -23.36
C SER A 280 -4.64 4.15 -22.66
N ILE A 281 -4.82 4.91 -21.59
CA ILE A 281 -6.11 5.02 -20.88
C ILE A 281 -7.03 5.94 -21.65
N PRO A 282 -8.22 5.48 -22.06
CA PRO A 282 -9.20 6.36 -22.72
C PRO A 282 -9.66 7.48 -21.77
N ASP A 283 -9.92 8.66 -22.33
CA ASP A 283 -10.49 9.82 -21.63
C ASP A 283 -9.74 10.24 -20.35
N GLN A 284 -8.43 9.97 -20.30
CA GLN A 284 -7.60 10.36 -19.16
C GLN A 284 -7.47 11.89 -19.04
N ASN A 285 -7.26 12.38 -17.80
CA ASN A 285 -7.11 13.80 -17.49
C ASN A 285 -5.70 14.37 -17.74
N HIS A 286 -4.75 13.59 -18.24
CA HIS A 286 -3.34 13.90 -18.48
C HIS A 286 -2.49 14.29 -17.27
N PHE A 287 -3.03 14.23 -16.04
CA PHE A 287 -2.28 14.57 -14.82
C PHE A 287 -1.00 13.74 -14.66
N GLN A 288 -1.13 12.40 -14.79
CA GLN A 288 0.01 11.49 -14.64
C GLN A 288 0.99 11.61 -15.83
N GLU A 289 0.48 11.90 -17.03
CA GLU A 289 1.32 12.13 -18.21
C GLU A 289 2.27 13.32 -17.98
N ILE A 290 1.75 14.45 -17.53
CA ILE A 290 2.55 15.65 -17.21
C ILE A 290 3.50 15.37 -16.03
N THR A 291 3.02 14.66 -15.01
CA THR A 291 3.83 14.29 -13.86
C THR A 291 5.05 13.46 -14.28
N LEU A 292 4.85 12.41 -15.06
CA LEU A 292 5.91 11.53 -15.55
C LEU A 292 6.87 12.24 -16.50
N LYS A 293 6.38 13.00 -17.47
CA LYS A 293 7.24 13.79 -18.36
C LYS A 293 8.19 14.71 -17.58
N HIS A 294 7.69 15.38 -16.54
CA HIS A 294 8.54 16.22 -15.69
C HIS A 294 9.59 15.39 -14.94
N ILE A 295 9.22 14.26 -14.34
CA ILE A 295 10.17 13.39 -13.63
C ILE A 295 11.23 12.87 -14.61
N ILE A 296 10.85 12.39 -15.79
CA ILE A 296 11.76 11.90 -16.82
C ILE A 296 12.71 13.01 -17.26
N ALA A 297 12.20 14.24 -17.47
CA ALA A 297 13.05 15.39 -17.81
C ALA A 297 14.10 15.66 -16.71
N GLN A 298 13.72 15.57 -15.44
CA GLN A 298 14.66 15.70 -14.32
C GLN A 298 15.75 14.60 -14.35
N GLN A 299 15.40 13.36 -14.69
CA GLN A 299 16.39 12.29 -14.81
C GLN A 299 17.33 12.52 -16.01
N TYR A 300 16.81 13.00 -17.14
CA TYR A 300 17.64 13.38 -18.31
C TYR A 300 18.63 14.50 -17.97
N VAL A 301 18.23 15.48 -17.18
CA VAL A 301 19.16 16.52 -16.67
C VAL A 301 20.28 15.89 -15.86
N LYS A 302 19.97 14.96 -14.94
CA LYS A 302 20.97 14.29 -14.09
C LYS A 302 22.00 13.50 -14.92
N ILE A 303 21.62 12.91 -16.06
CA ILE A 303 22.54 12.16 -16.92
C ILE A 303 23.15 13.02 -18.04
N GLY A 304 22.90 14.34 -18.07
CA GLY A 304 23.47 15.29 -19.04
C GLY A 304 22.80 15.31 -20.41
N GLU A 305 21.67 14.63 -20.58
CA GLU A 305 20.92 14.60 -21.86
C GLU A 305 19.97 15.80 -21.98
N LYS A 306 20.54 17.00 -22.06
CA LYS A 306 19.82 18.28 -22.07
C LYS A 306 18.76 18.38 -23.21
N ARG A 307 19.01 17.81 -24.39
CA ARG A 307 18.06 17.88 -25.52
C ARG A 307 16.75 17.17 -25.22
N GLU A 308 16.82 15.97 -24.61
CA GLU A 308 15.63 15.21 -24.24
C GLU A 308 14.86 15.88 -23.09
N ALA A 309 15.58 16.44 -22.11
CA ALA A 309 14.97 17.21 -21.05
C ALA A 309 14.22 18.44 -21.60
N LEU A 310 14.82 19.21 -22.50
CA LEU A 310 14.19 20.38 -23.18
C LEU A 310 12.94 19.95 -23.94
N ARG A 311 13.03 18.90 -24.75
CA ARG A 311 11.89 18.38 -25.52
C ARG A 311 10.69 18.08 -24.63
N LEU A 312 10.92 17.41 -23.50
CA LEU A 312 9.85 17.09 -22.54
C LEU A 312 9.30 18.35 -21.84
N CYS A 313 10.16 19.32 -21.51
CA CYS A 313 9.71 20.60 -20.97
C CYS A 313 8.79 21.34 -21.95
N ASP A 314 9.17 21.41 -23.23
CA ASP A 314 8.39 22.06 -24.28
C ASP A 314 7.04 21.35 -24.48
N GLU A 315 7.02 20.00 -24.50
CA GLU A 315 5.78 19.23 -24.58
C GLU A 315 4.83 19.52 -23.40
N ILE A 316 5.35 19.68 -22.17
CA ILE A 316 4.55 20.01 -20.99
C ILE A 316 4.01 21.44 -21.10
N LEU A 317 4.85 22.41 -21.49
CA LEU A 317 4.48 23.82 -21.50
C LEU A 317 3.51 24.18 -22.62
N THR A 318 3.52 23.44 -23.72
CA THR A 318 2.62 23.60 -24.86
C THR A 318 1.37 22.74 -24.83
N ASP A 319 1.22 21.88 -23.80
CA ASP A 319 0.06 21.00 -23.69
C ASP A 319 -1.22 21.78 -23.39
N ASN A 320 -2.14 21.76 -24.33
CA ASN A 320 -3.43 22.44 -24.27
C ASN A 320 -4.61 21.51 -23.89
N ARG A 321 -4.36 20.23 -23.67
CA ARG A 321 -5.38 19.23 -23.31
C ARG A 321 -5.81 19.30 -21.85
N LEU A 322 -5.02 19.97 -21.00
CA LEU A 322 -5.29 20.07 -19.56
C LEU A 322 -6.51 20.95 -19.30
N THR A 323 -7.47 20.41 -18.52
CA THR A 323 -8.56 21.22 -17.94
C THR A 323 -8.01 22.21 -16.93
N GLU A 324 -8.77 23.26 -16.64
CA GLU A 324 -8.38 24.28 -15.63
C GLU A 324 -8.09 23.63 -14.27
N VAL A 325 -8.95 22.73 -13.79
CA VAL A 325 -8.78 21.99 -12.52
C VAL A 325 -7.46 21.21 -12.49
N VAL A 326 -7.11 20.50 -13.56
CA VAL A 326 -5.84 19.74 -13.63
C VAL A 326 -4.65 20.68 -13.72
N ARG A 327 -4.77 21.79 -14.45
CA ARG A 327 -3.74 22.81 -14.55
C ARG A 327 -3.43 23.46 -13.21
N ASP A 328 -4.45 23.74 -12.40
CA ASP A 328 -4.30 24.28 -11.04
C ASP A 328 -3.58 23.29 -10.13
N LYS A 329 -4.00 22.04 -10.13
CA LYS A 329 -3.30 20.97 -9.39
C LYS A 329 -1.84 20.81 -9.78
N LEU A 330 -1.50 21.05 -11.05
CA LEU A 330 -0.15 20.96 -11.57
C LEU A 330 0.61 22.29 -11.55
N SER A 331 0.03 23.38 -11.04
CA SER A 331 0.59 24.74 -11.16
C SER A 331 2.04 24.84 -10.68
N ASP A 332 2.35 24.29 -9.51
CA ASP A 332 3.72 24.30 -8.97
C ASP A 332 4.69 23.40 -9.76
N ARG A 333 4.19 22.30 -10.31
CA ARG A 333 4.97 21.45 -11.20
C ARG A 333 5.29 22.19 -12.49
N ILE A 334 4.31 22.84 -13.10
CA ILE A 334 4.48 23.65 -14.33
C ILE A 334 5.44 24.82 -14.08
N LYS A 335 5.41 25.48 -12.92
CA LYS A 335 6.39 26.50 -12.53
C LYS A 335 7.82 25.93 -12.51
N ARG A 336 8.02 24.76 -11.92
CA ARG A 336 9.32 24.06 -11.89
C ARG A 336 9.79 23.70 -13.30
N VAL A 337 8.89 23.23 -14.16
CA VAL A 337 9.22 22.94 -15.58
C VAL A 337 9.67 24.20 -16.33
N ARG A 338 8.97 25.34 -16.17
CA ARG A 338 9.39 26.62 -16.78
C ARG A 338 10.77 27.05 -16.33
N LYS A 339 11.06 26.91 -15.02
CA LYS A 339 12.38 27.23 -14.48
C LYS A 339 13.46 26.34 -15.10
N MET A 340 13.24 25.03 -15.11
CA MET A 340 14.16 24.05 -15.69
C MET A 340 14.38 24.29 -17.21
N ASN A 341 13.31 24.57 -17.96
CA ASN A 341 13.38 24.87 -19.37
C ASN A 341 14.30 26.08 -19.63
N LYS A 342 14.13 27.18 -18.86
CA LYS A 342 14.97 28.38 -18.95
C LYS A 342 16.44 28.07 -18.62
N GLU A 343 16.72 27.36 -17.55
CA GLU A 343 18.09 26.98 -17.14
C GLU A 343 18.81 26.06 -18.14
N LEU A 344 18.05 25.31 -18.94
CA LEU A 344 18.62 24.42 -19.97
C LEU A 344 18.93 25.15 -21.30
N ILE A 345 18.27 26.27 -21.58
CA ILE A 345 18.50 27.10 -22.76
C ILE A 345 19.70 28.05 -22.55
N GLU A 346 19.91 28.51 -21.33
CA GLU A 346 21.07 29.31 -20.92
C GLU A 346 22.36 28.47 -20.90
#